data_21936e6ddb7180efb6d0ef1b9572195c
#
_entry.id   21936e6ddb7180efb6d0ef1b9572195c
#
_cell.length_a   1.000
_cell.length_b   1.000
_cell.length_c   1.000
_cell.angle_alpha   90.00
_cell.angle_beta   90.00
_cell.angle_gamma   90.00
#
_symmetry.space_group_name_H-M   'P 1'
#
loop_
_entity.id
_entity.type
_entity.pdbx_description
1 polymer ?
#
loop_
_entity_poly.entity_id
_entity_poly.type
_entity_poly.pdbx_seq_one_letter_code
_entity_poly.pdbx_strand_id
1 'polypeptide(L)'
;MTMGAFIFDSHALLKLFQKEKGYEKVVQLLEEIQKTGAVKYLNAINLGEIIYTTKKDFGDQKKLEVLASIERLNFRILPIPNELIFQAAEYKAEYSISYADCFALASAVEHKAVIVTGDPEFKKVEHLAEIHWI
;
A
#
# COMPACT_ATOMS: atom_id res chain seq x y z
N MET A 1 20.78 7.07 -12.50
CA MET A 1 19.48 6.43 -12.76
C MET A 1 18.65 6.36 -11.50
N THR A 2 17.41 6.73 -11.60
CA THR A 2 16.49 6.71 -10.44
C THR A 2 15.94 5.30 -10.25
N MET A 3 16.06 4.77 -9.04
CA MET A 3 15.53 3.45 -8.71
C MET A 3 14.02 3.44 -8.60
N GLY A 4 13.44 4.57 -8.21
CA GLY A 4 12.03 4.67 -8.01
C GLY A 4 11.59 4.17 -6.64
N ALA A 5 10.33 4.45 -6.33
CA ALA A 5 9.72 4.04 -5.08
C ALA A 5 8.25 3.66 -5.34
N PHE A 6 7.79 2.67 -4.63
CA PHE A 6 6.40 2.21 -4.71
C PHE A 6 5.81 2.19 -3.31
N ILE A 7 4.54 2.55 -3.20
CA ILE A 7 3.80 2.37 -1.96
C ILE A 7 2.61 1.45 -2.24
N PHE A 8 2.51 0.39 -1.48
CA PHE A 8 1.43 -0.58 -1.63
C PHE A 8 0.33 -0.24 -0.63
N ASP A 9 -0.92 -0.22 -1.07
CA ASP A 9 -2.03 -0.08 -0.14
C ASP A 9 -2.37 -1.44 0.47
N SER A 10 -3.31 -1.45 1.42
CA SER A 10 -3.73 -2.69 2.06
C SER A 10 -4.37 -3.64 1.06
N HIS A 11 -5.12 -3.10 0.10
CA HIS A 11 -5.81 -3.89 -0.91
C HIS A 11 -4.83 -4.73 -1.74
N ALA A 12 -3.71 -4.13 -2.17
CA ALA A 12 -2.71 -4.83 -2.97
C ALA A 12 -2.10 -6.01 -2.21
N LEU A 13 -1.73 -5.80 -0.94
CA LEU A 13 -1.12 -6.86 -0.15
C LEU A 13 -2.11 -7.92 0.30
N LEU A 14 -3.34 -7.53 0.63
CA LEU A 14 -4.38 -8.52 0.92
C LEU A 14 -4.66 -9.40 -0.31
N LYS A 15 -4.71 -8.80 -1.49
CA LYS A 15 -4.86 -9.56 -2.72
C LYS A 15 -3.74 -10.59 -2.88
N LEU A 16 -2.51 -10.20 -2.61
CA LEU A 16 -1.36 -11.09 -2.70
C LEU A 16 -1.45 -12.23 -1.69
N PHE A 17 -1.67 -11.91 -0.42
CA PHE A 17 -1.63 -12.91 0.65
C PHE A 17 -2.84 -13.84 0.65
N GLN A 18 -3.98 -13.38 0.15
CA GLN A 18 -5.19 -14.20 0.04
C GLN A 18 -5.32 -14.85 -1.33
N LYS A 19 -4.35 -14.63 -2.21
CA LYS A 19 -4.34 -15.16 -3.58
C LYS A 19 -5.64 -14.88 -4.32
N GLU A 20 -6.13 -13.65 -4.19
CA GLU A 20 -7.32 -13.23 -4.90
C GLU A 20 -7.03 -13.08 -6.39
N LYS A 21 -8.09 -13.03 -7.19
CA LYS A 21 -7.96 -12.91 -8.64
C LYS A 21 -7.09 -11.72 -9.01
N GLY A 22 -6.07 -11.96 -9.83
CA GLY A 22 -5.15 -10.91 -10.26
C GLY A 22 -3.92 -10.76 -9.38
N TYR A 23 -3.76 -11.60 -8.35
CA TYR A 23 -2.60 -11.48 -7.45
C TYR A 23 -1.27 -11.68 -8.18
N GLU A 24 -1.28 -12.35 -9.33
CA GLU A 24 -0.07 -12.57 -10.14
C GLU A 24 0.55 -11.25 -10.59
N LYS A 25 -0.25 -10.21 -10.79
CA LYS A 25 0.27 -8.88 -11.14
C LYS A 25 1.09 -8.28 -10.01
N VAL A 26 0.70 -8.56 -8.77
CA VAL A 26 1.47 -8.11 -7.60
C VAL A 26 2.79 -8.86 -7.55
N VAL A 27 2.77 -10.17 -7.77
CA VAL A 27 3.98 -11.00 -7.82
C VAL A 27 4.93 -10.48 -8.88
N GLN A 28 4.44 -10.22 -10.09
CA GLN A 28 5.26 -9.71 -11.19
C GLN A 28 5.91 -8.38 -10.83
N LEU A 29 5.16 -7.48 -10.22
CA LEU A 29 5.70 -6.19 -9.82
C LEU A 29 6.78 -6.35 -8.75
N LEU A 30 6.55 -7.23 -7.77
CA LEU A 30 7.56 -7.49 -6.73
C LEU A 30 8.85 -8.05 -7.33
N GLU A 31 8.75 -8.92 -8.33
CA GLU A 31 9.91 -9.44 -9.03
C GLU A 31 10.66 -8.34 -9.77
N GLU A 32 9.96 -7.44 -10.44
CA GLU A 32 10.56 -6.30 -11.13
C GLU A 32 11.26 -5.36 -10.15
N ILE A 33 10.62 -5.07 -9.01
CA ILE A 33 11.20 -4.24 -7.97
C ILE A 33 12.48 -4.88 -7.43
N GLN A 34 12.48 -6.18 -7.23
CA GLN A 34 13.65 -6.93 -6.78
C GLN A 34 14.84 -6.72 -7.74
N LYS A 35 14.58 -6.75 -9.03
CA LYS A 35 15.62 -6.58 -10.06
C LYS A 35 16.15 -5.15 -10.10
N THR A 36 15.30 -4.15 -9.91
CA THR A 36 15.70 -2.75 -10.04
C THR A 36 16.25 -2.16 -8.75
N GLY A 37 15.97 -2.78 -7.62
CA GLY A 37 16.33 -2.24 -6.30
C GLY A 37 15.49 -1.07 -5.86
N ALA A 38 14.30 -0.87 -6.45
CA ALA A 38 13.37 0.18 -6.03
C ALA A 38 12.92 -0.06 -4.59
N VAL A 39 12.50 1.03 -3.92
CA VAL A 39 12.04 0.97 -2.53
C VAL A 39 10.56 0.61 -2.49
N LYS A 40 10.20 -0.27 -1.55
CA LYS A 40 8.80 -0.65 -1.30
C LYS A 40 8.37 -0.09 0.06
N TYR A 41 7.36 0.77 0.03
CA TYR A 41 6.78 1.35 1.23
C TYR A 41 5.42 0.74 1.54
N LEU A 42 5.13 0.64 2.81
CA LEU A 42 3.79 0.33 3.33
C LEU A 42 3.52 1.31 4.47
N ASN A 43 2.44 2.06 4.35
CA ASN A 43 2.04 3.00 5.38
C ASN A 43 1.55 2.25 6.62
N ALA A 44 1.87 2.75 7.81
CA ALA A 44 1.49 2.09 9.07
C ALA A 44 -0.03 1.94 9.23
N ILE A 45 -0.83 2.86 8.70
CA ILE A 45 -2.30 2.74 8.73
C ILE A 45 -2.74 1.56 7.86
N ASN A 46 -2.18 1.44 6.67
CA ASN A 46 -2.50 0.32 5.78
C ASN A 46 -2.01 -1.02 6.37
N LEU A 47 -0.87 -1.00 7.07
CA LEU A 47 -0.41 -2.19 7.79
C LEU A 47 -1.45 -2.62 8.84
N GLY A 48 -1.98 -1.66 9.59
CA GLY A 48 -3.04 -1.93 10.57
C GLY A 48 -4.26 -2.59 9.94
N GLU A 49 -4.67 -2.12 8.76
CA GLU A 49 -5.79 -2.74 8.04
C GLU A 49 -5.49 -4.18 7.66
N ILE A 50 -4.27 -4.45 7.19
CA ILE A 50 -3.87 -5.82 6.85
C ILE A 50 -3.95 -6.71 8.08
N ILE A 51 -3.47 -6.22 9.22
CA ILE A 51 -3.47 -6.97 10.47
C ILE A 51 -4.88 -7.34 10.90
N TYR A 52 -5.77 -6.34 11.02
CA TYR A 52 -7.10 -6.64 11.58
C TYR A 52 -7.96 -7.42 10.59
N THR A 53 -7.84 -7.16 9.30
CA THR A 53 -8.58 -7.90 8.28
C THR A 53 -8.17 -9.36 8.27
N THR A 54 -6.86 -9.62 8.30
CA THR A 54 -6.35 -10.98 8.29
C THR A 54 -6.75 -11.74 9.55
N LYS A 55 -6.58 -11.10 10.71
CA LYS A 55 -6.98 -11.73 11.98
C LYS A 55 -8.46 -12.06 12.01
N LYS A 56 -9.30 -11.10 11.61
CA LYS A 56 -10.75 -11.25 11.63
C LYS A 56 -11.21 -12.40 10.72
N ASP A 57 -10.64 -12.47 9.52
CA ASP A 57 -11.10 -13.43 8.51
C ASP A 57 -10.41 -14.80 8.60
N PHE A 58 -9.18 -14.85 9.08
CA PHE A 58 -8.37 -16.08 9.03
C PHE A 58 -7.68 -16.45 10.35
N GLY A 59 -7.73 -15.59 11.36
CA GLY A 59 -7.20 -15.91 12.69
C GLY A 59 -5.75 -15.49 12.91
N ASP A 60 -5.25 -15.74 14.13
CA ASP A 60 -3.93 -15.27 14.57
C ASP A 60 -2.76 -15.91 13.83
N GLN A 61 -2.87 -17.21 13.52
CA GLN A 61 -1.77 -17.89 12.83
C GLN A 61 -1.52 -17.27 11.46
N LYS A 62 -2.58 -17.03 10.70
CA LYS A 62 -2.45 -16.41 9.38
C LYS A 62 -1.92 -14.99 9.49
N LYS A 63 -2.37 -14.24 10.50
CA LYS A 63 -1.86 -12.90 10.77
C LYS A 63 -0.34 -12.92 10.97
N LEU A 64 0.17 -13.83 11.76
CA LEU A 64 1.60 -13.94 12.02
C LEU A 64 2.37 -14.30 10.74
N GLU A 65 1.81 -15.19 9.92
CA GLU A 65 2.42 -15.56 8.64
C GLU A 65 2.51 -14.37 7.70
N VAL A 66 1.46 -13.55 7.64
CA VAL A 66 1.42 -12.35 6.79
C VAL A 66 2.46 -11.34 7.25
N LEU A 67 2.56 -11.09 8.56
CA LEU A 67 3.55 -10.18 9.12
C LEU A 67 4.97 -10.63 8.80
N ALA A 68 5.25 -11.93 8.92
CA ALA A 68 6.55 -12.48 8.58
C ALA A 68 6.85 -12.30 7.08
N SER A 69 5.85 -12.45 6.23
CA SER A 69 6.01 -12.27 4.78
C SER A 69 6.31 -10.82 4.42
N ILE A 70 5.64 -9.88 5.07
CA ILE A 70 5.89 -8.45 4.84
C ILE A 70 7.34 -8.11 5.20
N GLU A 71 7.85 -8.65 6.30
CA GLU A 71 9.22 -8.45 6.70
C GLU A 71 10.21 -9.05 5.69
N ARG A 72 9.96 -10.30 5.25
CA ARG A 72 10.83 -10.97 4.28
C ARG A 72 10.86 -10.26 2.93
N LEU A 73 9.77 -9.60 2.55
CA LEU A 73 9.69 -8.84 1.31
C LEU A 73 10.36 -7.47 1.40
N ASN A 74 10.92 -7.13 2.56
CA ASN A 74 11.66 -5.89 2.77
C ASN A 74 10.83 -4.61 2.54
N PHE A 75 9.58 -4.62 2.96
CA PHE A 75 8.79 -3.39 2.97
C PHE A 75 9.29 -2.46 4.07
N ARG A 76 9.41 -1.18 3.73
CA ARG A 76 9.68 -0.15 4.73
C ARG A 76 8.35 0.37 5.24
N ILE A 77 8.12 0.20 6.54
CA ILE A 77 6.89 0.67 7.16
C ILE A 77 7.04 2.15 7.45
N LEU A 78 6.18 2.97 6.86
CA LEU A 78 6.21 4.41 7.08
C LEU A 78 5.42 4.78 8.32
N PRO A 79 6.02 5.52 9.25
CA PRO A 79 5.31 6.02 10.42
C PRO A 79 4.28 7.09 10.03
N ILE A 80 3.46 7.50 10.98
CA ILE A 80 2.39 8.47 10.75
C ILE A 80 2.68 9.73 11.56
N PRO A 81 3.54 10.63 11.05
CA PRO A 81 3.78 11.91 11.72
C PRO A 81 2.57 12.84 11.56
N ASN A 82 2.50 13.86 12.41
CA ASN A 82 1.37 14.80 12.40
C ASN A 82 1.15 15.45 11.03
N GLU A 83 2.23 15.79 10.33
CA GLU A 83 2.15 16.43 9.00
C GLU A 83 1.42 15.54 8.01
N LEU A 84 1.62 14.24 8.11
CA LEU A 84 0.95 13.28 7.23
C LEU A 84 -0.55 13.21 7.55
N ILE A 85 -0.91 13.29 8.83
CA ILE A 85 -2.32 13.32 9.25
C ILE A 85 -3.01 14.56 8.67
N PHE A 86 -2.36 15.72 8.77
CA PHE A 86 -2.92 16.96 8.22
C PHE A 86 -3.16 16.83 6.72
N GLN A 87 -2.19 16.30 5.99
CA GLN A 87 -2.33 16.13 4.55
C GLN A 87 -3.42 15.12 4.18
N ALA A 88 -3.45 13.99 4.86
CA ALA A 88 -4.48 12.96 4.62
C ALA A 88 -5.88 13.50 4.91
N ALA A 89 -6.02 14.29 5.97
CA ALA A 89 -7.31 14.88 6.33
C ALA A 89 -7.78 15.88 5.27
N GLU A 90 -6.86 16.67 4.69
CA GLU A 90 -7.21 17.58 3.59
C GLU A 90 -7.72 16.80 2.38
N TYR A 91 -7.05 15.71 2.01
CA TYR A 91 -7.51 14.86 0.91
C TYR A 91 -8.87 14.26 1.22
N LYS A 92 -9.09 13.82 2.46
CA LYS A 92 -10.37 13.24 2.86
C LYS A 92 -11.51 14.25 2.72
N ALA A 93 -11.27 15.52 3.01
CA ALA A 93 -12.26 16.57 2.87
C ALA A 93 -12.61 16.85 1.41
N GLU A 94 -11.65 16.68 0.49
CA GLU A 94 -11.83 17.00 -0.92
C GLU A 94 -12.28 15.82 -1.77
N TYR A 95 -11.89 14.61 -1.43
CA TYR A 95 -12.12 13.42 -2.26
C TYR A 95 -12.89 12.35 -1.51
N SER A 96 -13.81 11.69 -2.22
CA SER A 96 -14.64 10.63 -1.64
C SER A 96 -13.93 9.27 -1.71
N ILE A 97 -12.82 9.16 -0.99
CA ILE A 97 -12.07 7.92 -0.82
C ILE A 97 -11.94 7.62 0.68
N SER A 98 -11.62 6.39 1.04
CA SER A 98 -11.51 6.05 2.47
C SER A 98 -10.37 6.82 3.14
N TYR A 99 -10.46 6.98 4.45
CA TYR A 99 -9.41 7.69 5.20
C TYR A 99 -8.07 6.96 5.08
N ALA A 100 -8.10 5.63 5.16
CA ALA A 100 -6.88 4.84 4.98
C ALA A 100 -6.25 5.07 3.61
N ASP A 101 -7.06 5.18 2.55
CA ASP A 101 -6.56 5.48 1.20
C ASP A 101 -5.95 6.88 1.14
N CYS A 102 -6.47 7.82 1.92
CA CYS A 102 -5.89 9.16 2.00
C CYS A 102 -4.48 9.14 2.58
N PHE A 103 -4.20 8.22 3.52
CA PHE A 103 -2.85 8.05 4.06
C PHE A 103 -1.91 7.46 3.02
N ALA A 104 -2.38 6.50 2.22
CA ALA A 104 -1.57 5.96 1.13
C ALA A 104 -1.26 7.04 0.10
N LEU A 105 -2.25 7.84 -0.26
CA LEU A 105 -2.08 8.95 -1.20
C LEU A 105 -1.09 9.99 -0.66
N ALA A 106 -1.27 10.42 0.58
CA ALA A 106 -0.39 11.42 1.18
C ALA A 106 1.05 10.92 1.26
N SER A 107 1.24 9.65 1.60
CA SER A 107 2.57 9.05 1.63
C SER A 107 3.20 8.99 0.24
N ALA A 108 2.41 8.65 -0.78
CA ALA A 108 2.89 8.60 -2.15
C ALA A 108 3.35 9.97 -2.64
N VAL A 109 2.58 11.01 -2.35
CA VAL A 109 2.92 12.37 -2.75
C VAL A 109 4.20 12.82 -2.05
N GLU A 110 4.30 12.58 -0.74
CA GLU A 110 5.49 12.97 0.03
C GLU A 110 6.75 12.27 -0.45
N HIS A 111 6.68 10.98 -0.73
CA HIS A 111 7.83 10.18 -1.13
C HIS A 111 8.03 10.10 -2.63
N LYS A 112 7.17 10.75 -3.42
CA LYS A 112 7.18 10.67 -4.88
C LYS A 112 7.15 9.22 -5.35
N ALA A 113 6.29 8.44 -4.70
CA ALA A 113 6.17 7.01 -4.95
C ALA A 113 4.95 6.71 -5.83
N VAL A 114 5.04 5.62 -6.57
CA VAL A 114 3.92 5.08 -7.36
C VAL A 114 3.03 4.29 -6.41
N ILE A 115 1.72 4.54 -6.44
CA ILE A 115 0.76 3.78 -5.64
C ILE A 115 0.44 2.48 -6.35
N VAL A 116 0.56 1.36 -5.64
CA VAL A 116 0.17 0.04 -6.14
C VAL A 116 -1.17 -0.30 -5.51
N THR A 117 -2.21 -0.40 -6.33
CA THR A 117 -3.56 -0.67 -5.86
C THR A 117 -4.43 -1.30 -6.94
N GLY A 118 -5.45 -2.04 -6.53
CA GLY A 118 -6.52 -2.51 -7.41
C GLY A 118 -7.86 -1.85 -7.06
N ASP A 119 -7.88 -0.94 -6.09
CA ASP A 119 -9.11 -0.28 -5.66
C ASP A 119 -9.50 0.82 -6.66
N PRO A 120 -10.66 0.68 -7.35
CA PRO A 120 -11.08 1.66 -8.36
C PRO A 120 -11.31 3.06 -7.80
N GLU A 121 -11.49 3.22 -6.49
CA GLU A 121 -11.64 4.54 -5.89
C GLU A 121 -10.43 5.44 -6.14
N PHE A 122 -9.24 4.86 -6.31
CA PHE A 122 -8.03 5.63 -6.61
C PHE A 122 -8.10 6.35 -7.97
N LYS A 123 -9.03 6.01 -8.83
CA LYS A 123 -9.25 6.78 -10.07
C LYS A 123 -9.58 8.23 -9.78
N LYS A 124 -10.24 8.50 -8.66
CA LYS A 124 -10.63 9.86 -8.26
C LYS A 124 -9.44 10.76 -7.97
N VAL A 125 -8.27 10.19 -7.70
CA VAL A 125 -7.07 10.92 -7.32
C VAL A 125 -5.87 10.62 -8.22
N GLU A 126 -6.09 10.00 -9.37
CA GLU A 126 -4.99 9.64 -10.28
C GLU A 126 -4.27 10.84 -10.88
N HIS A 127 -4.85 12.04 -10.79
CA HIS A 127 -4.19 13.27 -11.19
C HIS A 127 -3.19 13.77 -10.15
N LEU A 128 -3.17 13.20 -8.94
CA LEU A 128 -2.30 13.62 -7.84
C LEU A 128 -1.07 12.73 -7.67
N ALA A 129 -1.13 11.49 -8.12
CA ALA A 129 -0.03 10.53 -7.97
C ALA A 129 -0.11 9.49 -9.07
N GLU A 130 1.03 8.95 -9.47
CA GLU A 130 1.08 7.87 -10.43
C GLU A 130 0.56 6.59 -9.78
N ILE A 131 -0.22 5.82 -10.52
CA ILE A 131 -0.82 4.58 -10.00
C ILE A 131 -0.41 3.42 -10.90
N HIS A 132 0.05 2.34 -10.26
CA HIS A 132 0.28 1.06 -10.90
C HIS A 132 -0.91 0.17 -10.55
N TRP A 133 -1.78 -0.03 -11.52
CA TRP A 133 -3.00 -0.82 -11.32
C TRP A 133 -2.71 -2.32 -11.34
N ILE A 134 -3.31 -3.01 -10.39
CA ILE A 134 -3.20 -4.47 -10.32
C ILE A 134 -4.57 -5.12 -10.35
#